data_1cefefaa88909c198cfb7f14eaffb098
#
_entry.id   1cefefaa88909c198cfb7f14eaffb098
#
_cell.length_a   1.000
_cell.length_b   1.000
_cell.length_c   1.000
_cell.angle_alpha   90.00
_cell.angle_beta   90.00
_cell.angle_gamma   90.00
#
_symmetry.space_group_name_H-M   'P 1'
#
loop_
_entity.id
_entity.type
_entity.pdbx_description
1 polymer ?
#
loop_
_entity_poly.entity_id
_entity_poly.type
_entity_poly.pdbx_seq_one_letter_code
_entity_poly.pdbx_strand_id
1 'polypeptide(L)'
;MENRLIALMLLAAAAVAGCGGGDNVSAPTPPKLLTNIAVPNASSPPFSFDIGYVEAGKYFLTDRNNKAVDVVDTQSNTLIAQIPGPFIGAGATTNESGPDGIVGITGTNTIYVGDVDSVKVIDTAAQKTVNTIAISNSGSRVDEGCYDPDDHLVMYASPGDSPPFVTFISTLTQKAVAKLPFNGSSGLEACTYDPVSKSFLINNDGTSANPDGELDVITASSAVTGSPSVSKSFPLGKCAPAGIVLGPNNDVLIGCDPPAGDPLITLILDRASGAIQASLPFGGVDQVNYDPASNRYFLPARHYVTNGTAAASGFSPQMGVIDGASRQLLFKIPVGTGAHSVAIDSVRGQVYVPFQPGAAGFPNGGISVFSTR
;
A
#
# COMPACT_ATOMS: atom_id res chain seq x y z
N MET A 1 6.33 -47.96 79.42
CA MET A 1 5.59 -48.67 78.42
C MET A 1 4.58 -47.64 77.85
N GLU A 2 4.95 -46.91 76.84
CA GLU A 2 4.16 -45.79 76.30
C GLU A 2 3.49 -46.17 74.99
N ASN A 3 2.18 -46.14 75.01
CA ASN A 3 1.35 -46.32 73.82
C ASN A 3 1.31 -45.00 73.06
N ARG A 4 1.82 -44.95 71.86
CA ARG A 4 1.61 -43.81 70.91
C ARG A 4 0.50 -44.17 69.92
N LEU A 5 -0.63 -43.46 70.05
CA LEU A 5 -1.69 -43.45 69.07
C LEU A 5 -1.21 -42.64 67.85
N ILE A 6 -1.29 -43.21 66.63
CA ILE A 6 -1.10 -42.52 65.39
C ILE A 6 -2.50 -42.16 64.85
N ALA A 7 -2.80 -40.88 64.80
CA ALA A 7 -4.01 -40.33 64.15
C ALA A 7 -3.79 -40.22 62.65
N LEU A 8 -4.61 -40.98 61.86
CA LEU A 8 -4.64 -40.88 60.38
C LEU A 8 -5.55 -39.71 60.01
N MET A 9 -4.99 -38.65 59.43
CA MET A 9 -5.76 -37.58 58.80
C MET A 9 -6.03 -37.99 57.33
N LEU A 10 -7.30 -38.22 57.00
CA LEU A 10 -7.76 -38.32 55.63
C LEU A 10 -7.89 -36.90 55.05
N LEU A 11 -7.05 -36.55 54.06
CA LEU A 11 -7.24 -35.37 53.21
C LEU A 11 -8.24 -35.75 52.11
N ALA A 12 -9.42 -35.16 52.13
CA ALA A 12 -10.38 -35.18 51.02
C ALA A 12 -9.93 -34.16 49.97
N ALA A 13 -9.42 -34.59 48.83
CA ALA A 13 -9.16 -33.76 47.66
C ALA A 13 -10.48 -33.52 46.92
N ALA A 14 -11.02 -32.32 47.04
CA ALA A 14 -12.13 -31.85 46.19
C ALA A 14 -11.58 -31.53 44.81
N ALA A 15 -11.91 -32.40 43.82
CA ALA A 15 -11.67 -32.10 42.40
C ALA A 15 -12.67 -31.03 41.95
N VAL A 16 -12.21 -29.81 41.79
CA VAL A 16 -12.95 -28.74 41.11
C VAL A 16 -12.84 -29.04 39.61
N ALA A 17 -13.86 -29.62 39.00
CA ALA A 17 -14.02 -29.68 37.56
C ALA A 17 -14.33 -28.26 37.06
N GLY A 18 -13.31 -27.49 36.70
CA GLY A 18 -13.44 -26.22 35.96
C GLY A 18 -13.92 -26.57 34.55
N CYS A 19 -15.19 -26.30 34.24
CA CYS A 19 -15.64 -26.17 32.85
C CYS A 19 -14.95 -24.94 32.22
N GLY A 20 -13.75 -25.12 31.66
CA GLY A 20 -13.11 -24.20 30.77
C GLY A 20 -13.81 -24.31 29.42
N GLY A 21 -14.80 -23.44 29.16
CA GLY A 21 -15.27 -23.14 27.83
C GLY A 21 -14.13 -22.41 27.10
N GLY A 22 -13.22 -23.18 26.53
CA GLY A 22 -12.25 -22.62 25.58
C GLY A 22 -13.00 -22.26 24.31
N ASP A 23 -13.17 -20.99 24.06
CA ASP A 23 -13.50 -20.50 22.71
C ASP A 23 -12.45 -21.10 21.77
N ASN A 24 -12.88 -22.04 20.92
CA ASN A 24 -12.07 -22.59 19.85
C ASN A 24 -11.86 -21.48 18.82
N VAL A 25 -10.95 -20.55 19.10
CA VAL A 25 -10.46 -19.60 18.09
C VAL A 25 -9.72 -20.47 17.06
N SER A 26 -10.36 -20.72 15.93
CA SER A 26 -9.71 -21.46 14.86
C SER A 26 -8.47 -20.71 14.40
N ALA A 27 -7.39 -21.47 14.15
CA ALA A 27 -6.15 -20.88 13.64
C ALA A 27 -6.43 -20.06 12.36
N PRO A 28 -5.77 -18.91 12.17
CA PRO A 28 -5.98 -18.10 10.99
C PRO A 28 -5.61 -18.88 9.72
N THR A 29 -6.44 -18.78 8.68
CA THR A 29 -6.23 -19.45 7.40
C THR A 29 -5.34 -18.60 6.51
N PRO A 30 -4.29 -19.16 5.86
CA PRO A 30 -3.45 -18.42 4.94
C PRO A 30 -4.20 -18.11 3.62
N PRO A 31 -3.92 -16.96 2.99
CA PRO A 31 -4.34 -16.67 1.64
C PRO A 31 -3.91 -17.76 0.66
N LYS A 32 -4.75 -18.05 -0.33
CA LYS A 32 -4.49 -19.04 -1.38
C LYS A 32 -4.47 -18.33 -2.74
N LEU A 33 -3.52 -18.71 -3.60
CA LEU A 33 -3.56 -18.29 -5.00
C LEU A 33 -4.80 -18.92 -5.67
N LEU A 34 -5.68 -18.06 -6.19
CA LEU A 34 -6.91 -18.45 -6.88
C LEU A 34 -6.67 -18.60 -8.38
N THR A 35 -6.00 -17.62 -8.98
CA THR A 35 -5.65 -17.61 -10.41
C THR A 35 -4.56 -16.59 -10.71
N ASN A 36 -3.98 -16.70 -11.89
CA ASN A 36 -3.16 -15.65 -12.51
C ASN A 36 -3.87 -15.14 -13.77
N ILE A 37 -4.03 -13.83 -13.87
CA ILE A 37 -4.63 -13.15 -15.00
C ILE A 37 -3.50 -12.74 -15.96
N ALA A 38 -3.60 -13.18 -17.20
CA ALA A 38 -2.66 -12.79 -18.25
C ALA A 38 -2.91 -11.34 -18.68
N VAL A 39 -1.83 -10.56 -18.78
CA VAL A 39 -1.85 -9.20 -19.33
C VAL A 39 -1.08 -9.21 -20.65
N PRO A 40 -1.59 -8.57 -21.72
CA PRO A 40 -0.86 -8.43 -22.97
C PRO A 40 0.50 -7.77 -22.76
N ASN A 41 1.53 -8.23 -23.49
CA ASN A 41 2.89 -7.69 -23.44
C ASN A 41 3.59 -7.72 -22.07
N ALA A 42 3.06 -8.49 -21.08
CA ALA A 42 3.63 -8.56 -19.73
C ALA A 42 4.87 -9.46 -19.63
N SER A 43 5.23 -10.22 -20.66
CA SER A 43 6.34 -11.18 -20.63
C SER A 43 7.64 -10.66 -21.24
N SER A 44 7.59 -9.69 -22.17
CA SER A 44 8.76 -9.15 -22.84
C SER A 44 8.49 -7.78 -23.49
N PRO A 45 9.19 -6.71 -23.11
CA PRO A 45 10.12 -6.60 -21.99
C PRO A 45 9.44 -6.95 -20.64
N PRO A 46 10.16 -7.02 -19.52
CA PRO A 46 9.51 -7.28 -18.22
C PRO A 46 8.34 -6.35 -17.97
N PHE A 47 7.27 -6.89 -17.40
CA PHE A 47 6.05 -6.12 -17.14
C PHE A 47 6.35 -4.92 -16.24
N SER A 48 6.16 -3.73 -16.78
CA SER A 48 6.28 -2.47 -16.06
C SER A 48 4.88 -1.95 -15.76
N PHE A 49 4.54 -1.97 -14.50
CA PHE A 49 3.27 -1.54 -13.93
C PHE A 49 3.53 -0.70 -12.69
N ASP A 50 2.48 -0.12 -12.14
CA ASP A 50 2.57 0.57 -10.88
C ASP A 50 1.36 0.27 -9.99
N ILE A 51 0.57 1.28 -9.62
CA ILE A 51 -0.45 1.16 -8.59
C ILE A 51 -1.73 0.49 -9.12
N GLY A 52 -2.30 -0.39 -8.29
CA GLY A 52 -3.62 -0.97 -8.50
C GLY A 52 -4.70 -0.37 -7.60
N TYR A 53 -5.94 -0.35 -8.09
CA TYR A 53 -7.10 0.15 -7.37
C TYR A 53 -8.33 -0.72 -7.63
N VAL A 54 -9.19 -0.91 -6.62
CA VAL A 54 -10.46 -1.66 -6.77
C VAL A 54 -11.64 -0.76 -6.45
N GLU A 55 -12.61 -0.71 -7.36
CA GLU A 55 -13.89 -0.02 -7.15
C GLU A 55 -14.99 -0.70 -7.97
N ALA A 56 -16.19 -0.80 -7.40
CA ALA A 56 -17.42 -1.27 -8.06
C ALA A 56 -17.26 -2.60 -8.83
N GLY A 57 -16.53 -3.56 -8.27
CA GLY A 57 -16.33 -4.88 -8.87
C GLY A 57 -15.35 -4.91 -10.03
N LYS A 58 -14.49 -3.90 -10.12
CA LYS A 58 -13.38 -3.82 -11.10
C LYS A 58 -12.07 -3.55 -10.38
N TYR A 59 -11.02 -4.22 -10.82
CA TYR A 59 -9.65 -3.90 -10.48
C TYR A 59 -9.03 -3.13 -11.64
N PHE A 60 -8.38 -2.02 -11.35
CA PHE A 60 -7.66 -1.17 -12.28
C PHE A 60 -6.18 -1.25 -11.98
N LEU A 61 -5.33 -1.35 -13.02
CA LEU A 61 -3.87 -1.36 -12.88
C LEU A 61 -3.26 -0.41 -13.90
N THR A 62 -2.34 0.41 -13.45
CA THR A 62 -1.54 1.24 -14.36
C THR A 62 -0.48 0.38 -15.04
N ASP A 63 -0.54 0.34 -16.38
CA ASP A 63 0.28 -0.51 -17.27
C ASP A 63 1.12 0.35 -18.20
N ARG A 64 2.41 0.46 -17.89
CA ARG A 64 3.38 1.25 -18.66
C ARG A 64 3.72 0.58 -19.99
N ASN A 65 3.71 -0.78 -20.09
CA ASN A 65 4.01 -1.50 -21.32
C ASN A 65 2.96 -1.22 -22.42
N ASN A 66 1.69 -1.18 -22.02
CA ASN A 66 0.57 -0.96 -22.93
C ASN A 66 0.11 0.51 -22.98
N LYS A 67 0.72 1.40 -22.20
CA LYS A 67 0.32 2.81 -22.07
C LYS A 67 -1.17 2.95 -21.78
N ALA A 68 -1.65 2.19 -20.80
CA ALA A 68 -3.06 2.01 -20.51
C ALA A 68 -3.33 1.85 -19.01
N VAL A 69 -4.59 1.91 -18.66
CA VAL A 69 -5.11 1.35 -17.41
C VAL A 69 -5.82 0.04 -17.75
N ASP A 70 -5.30 -1.06 -17.22
CA ASP A 70 -5.93 -2.37 -17.33
C ASP A 70 -7.18 -2.42 -16.47
N VAL A 71 -8.24 -3.05 -16.96
CA VAL A 71 -9.50 -3.24 -16.25
C VAL A 71 -9.82 -4.72 -16.17
N VAL A 72 -9.85 -5.23 -14.94
CA VAL A 72 -10.22 -6.62 -14.64
C VAL A 72 -11.60 -6.64 -13.99
N ASP A 73 -12.48 -7.50 -14.45
CA ASP A 73 -13.72 -7.83 -13.75
C ASP A 73 -13.40 -8.75 -12.57
N THR A 74 -13.72 -8.30 -11.34
CA THR A 74 -13.35 -9.04 -10.12
C THR A 74 -14.26 -10.23 -9.83
N GLN A 75 -15.38 -10.38 -10.54
CA GLN A 75 -16.24 -11.55 -10.42
C GLN A 75 -15.69 -12.74 -11.23
N SER A 76 -15.26 -12.47 -12.44
CA SER A 76 -14.73 -13.49 -13.35
C SER A 76 -13.21 -13.62 -13.27
N ASN A 77 -12.51 -12.66 -12.67
CA ASN A 77 -11.05 -12.54 -12.68
C ASN A 77 -10.47 -12.56 -14.10
N THR A 78 -11.07 -11.78 -15.00
CA THR A 78 -10.63 -11.65 -16.39
C THR A 78 -10.34 -10.20 -16.74
N LEU A 79 -9.29 -9.97 -17.53
CA LEU A 79 -9.03 -8.67 -18.16
C LEU A 79 -10.13 -8.40 -19.18
N ILE A 80 -10.91 -7.33 -18.99
CA ILE A 80 -12.05 -6.99 -19.83
C ILE A 80 -11.82 -5.77 -20.70
N ALA A 81 -10.85 -4.90 -20.35
CA ALA A 81 -10.49 -3.75 -21.15
C ALA A 81 -9.08 -3.27 -20.81
N GLN A 82 -8.49 -2.52 -21.72
CA GLN A 82 -7.33 -1.67 -21.53
C GLN A 82 -7.74 -0.27 -21.95
N ILE A 83 -7.86 0.67 -20.98
CA ILE A 83 -8.26 2.05 -21.27
C ILE A 83 -7.02 2.80 -21.77
N PRO A 84 -6.94 3.16 -23.05
CA PRO A 84 -5.80 3.89 -23.57
C PRO A 84 -5.82 5.32 -23.03
N GLY A 85 -4.64 5.82 -22.71
CA GLY A 85 -4.44 7.22 -22.35
C GLY A 85 -3.31 7.81 -23.20
N PRO A 86 -3.19 9.13 -23.26
CA PRO A 86 -2.00 9.75 -23.80
C PRO A 86 -0.84 9.63 -22.79
N PHE A 87 -0.60 8.38 -22.33
CA PHE A 87 0.46 8.06 -21.38
C PHE A 87 1.81 7.95 -22.08
N ILE A 88 2.88 8.32 -21.36
CA ILE A 88 4.23 8.26 -21.90
C ILE A 88 4.69 6.82 -22.14
N GLY A 89 4.29 5.87 -21.28
CA GLY A 89 4.74 4.49 -21.26
C GLY A 89 6.01 4.28 -20.44
N ALA A 90 6.64 3.11 -20.61
CA ALA A 90 7.92 2.81 -19.98
C ALA A 90 9.03 3.71 -20.56
N GLY A 91 9.66 4.52 -19.73
CA GLY A 91 10.78 5.40 -20.05
C GLY A 91 12.14 4.74 -19.78
N ALA A 92 13.21 5.53 -19.86
CA ALA A 92 14.56 5.06 -19.57
C ALA A 92 14.79 4.86 -18.05
N THR A 93 14.09 5.62 -17.22
CA THR A 93 14.10 5.53 -15.76
C THR A 93 12.68 5.46 -15.23
N THR A 94 12.51 5.12 -13.95
CA THR A 94 11.19 5.14 -13.29
C THR A 94 10.59 6.54 -13.33
N ASN A 95 11.38 7.58 -13.10
CA ASN A 95 10.89 8.97 -13.13
C ASN A 95 10.44 9.44 -14.54
N GLU A 96 10.87 8.79 -15.61
CA GLU A 96 10.46 9.10 -16.99
C GLU A 96 9.35 8.19 -17.50
N SER A 97 8.78 7.39 -16.64
CA SER A 97 7.73 6.39 -16.95
C SER A 97 6.36 6.86 -16.50
N GLY A 98 5.30 6.32 -17.10
CA GLY A 98 3.88 6.48 -16.73
C GLY A 98 2.99 5.60 -17.62
N PRO A 99 1.78 5.27 -17.19
CA PRO A 99 1.06 5.73 -16.00
C PRO A 99 1.64 5.17 -14.69
N ASP A 100 1.42 5.93 -13.60
CA ASP A 100 1.92 5.62 -12.25
C ASP A 100 0.77 5.47 -11.25
N GLY A 101 0.68 6.33 -10.23
CA GLY A 101 -0.34 6.27 -9.19
C GLY A 101 -1.76 6.42 -9.71
N ILE A 102 -2.68 5.66 -9.12
CA ILE A 102 -4.10 5.71 -9.45
C ILE A 102 -4.94 6.04 -8.22
N VAL A 103 -5.86 6.99 -8.36
CA VAL A 103 -6.80 7.41 -7.30
C VAL A 103 -8.21 7.35 -7.83
N GLY A 104 -9.06 6.50 -7.25
CA GLY A 104 -10.48 6.46 -7.57
C GLY A 104 -11.29 7.46 -6.76
N ILE A 105 -12.31 8.05 -7.38
CA ILE A 105 -13.28 8.88 -6.69
C ILE A 105 -14.50 8.01 -6.35
N THR A 106 -14.51 7.54 -5.11
CA THR A 106 -15.49 6.56 -4.62
C THR A 106 -16.93 6.92 -4.98
N GLY A 107 -17.68 5.94 -5.48
CA GLY A 107 -19.07 6.09 -5.88
C GLY A 107 -19.27 6.80 -7.23
N THR A 108 -18.19 7.04 -7.98
CA THR A 108 -18.25 7.62 -9.33
C THR A 108 -17.59 6.67 -10.36
N ASN A 109 -17.64 7.06 -11.63
CA ASN A 109 -16.85 6.39 -12.68
C ASN A 109 -15.56 7.14 -12.99
N THR A 110 -15.00 7.88 -12.04
CA THR A 110 -13.84 8.73 -12.29
C THR A 110 -12.63 8.20 -11.53
N ILE A 111 -11.53 8.05 -12.27
CA ILE A 111 -10.19 7.82 -11.68
C ILE A 111 -9.25 8.91 -12.14
N TYR A 112 -8.31 9.26 -11.28
CA TYR A 112 -7.17 10.11 -11.56
C TYR A 112 -5.95 9.21 -11.69
N VAL A 113 -5.09 9.48 -12.66
CA VAL A 113 -3.92 8.64 -12.95
C VAL A 113 -2.72 9.54 -13.18
N GLY A 114 -1.68 9.36 -12.38
CA GLY A 114 -0.40 10.02 -12.56
C GLY A 114 0.29 9.60 -13.85
N ASP A 115 1.01 10.53 -14.47
CA ASP A 115 1.82 10.31 -15.66
C ASP A 115 2.97 11.33 -15.63
N VAL A 116 3.90 11.25 -16.55
CA VAL A 116 4.96 12.27 -16.63
C VAL A 116 4.34 13.66 -16.81
N ASP A 117 4.76 14.60 -15.95
CA ASP A 117 4.35 16.01 -15.91
C ASP A 117 2.84 16.29 -15.76
N SER A 118 2.02 15.27 -15.55
CA SER A 118 0.55 15.45 -15.60
C SER A 118 -0.22 14.40 -14.82
N VAL A 119 -1.47 14.73 -14.51
CA VAL A 119 -2.49 13.77 -14.04
C VAL A 119 -3.58 13.67 -15.10
N LYS A 120 -3.92 12.44 -15.50
CA LYS A 120 -5.03 12.15 -16.42
C LYS A 120 -6.30 11.89 -15.62
N VAL A 121 -7.41 12.47 -16.05
CA VAL A 121 -8.75 12.17 -15.52
C VAL A 121 -9.44 11.23 -16.48
N ILE A 122 -9.82 10.06 -16.03
CA ILE A 122 -10.41 9.00 -16.85
C ILE A 122 -11.84 8.74 -16.40
N ASP A 123 -12.76 8.70 -17.35
CA ASP A 123 -14.09 8.14 -17.19
C ASP A 123 -14.03 6.64 -17.50
N THR A 124 -14.17 5.82 -16.44
CA THR A 124 -14.07 4.36 -16.52
C THR A 124 -15.29 3.71 -17.21
N ALA A 125 -16.45 4.38 -17.20
CA ALA A 125 -17.63 3.89 -17.91
C ALA A 125 -17.52 4.16 -19.43
N ALA A 126 -17.04 5.36 -19.79
CA ALA A 126 -16.78 5.72 -21.19
C ALA A 126 -15.44 5.17 -21.69
N GLN A 127 -14.61 4.61 -20.81
CA GLN A 127 -13.26 4.05 -21.09
C GLN A 127 -12.36 5.03 -21.85
N LYS A 128 -12.27 6.27 -21.37
CA LYS A 128 -11.47 7.32 -22.02
C LYS A 128 -10.94 8.36 -21.05
N THR A 129 -9.82 8.96 -21.39
CA THR A 129 -9.33 10.18 -20.76
C THR A 129 -10.25 11.35 -21.13
N VAL A 130 -10.77 12.04 -20.12
CA VAL A 130 -11.67 13.18 -20.27
C VAL A 130 -11.00 14.53 -19.99
N ASN A 131 -9.89 14.52 -19.24
CA ASN A 131 -9.08 15.70 -18.98
C ASN A 131 -7.61 15.31 -18.75
N THR A 132 -6.71 16.28 -18.98
CA THR A 132 -5.28 16.22 -18.62
C THR A 132 -4.92 17.46 -17.84
N ILE A 133 -4.46 17.28 -16.61
CA ILE A 133 -4.08 18.35 -15.69
C ILE A 133 -2.56 18.44 -15.69
N ALA A 134 -2.01 19.54 -16.18
CA ALA A 134 -0.57 19.80 -16.15
C ALA A 134 -0.12 20.04 -14.71
N ILE A 135 0.94 19.37 -14.30
CA ILE A 135 1.53 19.42 -12.95
C ILE A 135 2.90 20.09 -12.98
N SER A 136 3.79 19.66 -13.85
CA SER A 136 5.14 20.18 -14.01
C SER A 136 5.55 20.22 -15.49
N ASN A 137 6.80 20.44 -15.76
CA ASN A 137 7.45 20.33 -17.06
C ASN A 137 8.92 19.90 -16.91
N SER A 138 9.17 19.13 -15.85
CA SER A 138 10.50 18.62 -15.51
C SER A 138 10.87 17.36 -16.28
N GLY A 139 9.87 16.70 -16.90
CA GLY A 139 10.01 15.36 -17.47
C GLY A 139 9.97 14.24 -16.43
N SER A 140 9.44 14.52 -15.23
CA SER A 140 9.35 13.58 -14.12
C SER A 140 7.92 13.13 -13.85
N ARG A 141 7.80 11.91 -13.32
CA ARG A 141 6.51 11.31 -12.98
C ARG A 141 5.76 12.09 -11.91
N VAL A 142 4.45 12.15 -12.05
CA VAL A 142 3.51 12.40 -10.98
C VAL A 142 3.08 11.03 -10.48
N ASP A 143 3.47 10.69 -9.27
CA ASP A 143 3.47 9.31 -8.80
C ASP A 143 2.22 8.97 -8.01
N GLU A 144 2.33 8.82 -6.72
CA GLU A 144 1.26 8.34 -5.87
C GLU A 144 0.33 9.44 -5.42
N GLY A 145 -0.93 9.08 -5.21
CA GLY A 145 -1.93 10.02 -4.77
C GLY A 145 -2.93 9.44 -3.79
N CYS A 146 -3.67 10.33 -3.13
CA CYS A 146 -4.74 9.98 -2.20
C CYS A 146 -5.87 11.01 -2.27
N TYR A 147 -7.07 10.61 -1.80
CA TYR A 147 -8.30 11.38 -1.96
C TYR A 147 -8.92 11.77 -0.62
N ASP A 148 -9.22 13.05 -0.48
CA ASP A 148 -10.06 13.62 0.57
C ASP A 148 -11.49 13.80 0.04
N PRO A 149 -12.45 12.98 0.49
CA PRO A 149 -13.83 13.08 0.06
C PRO A 149 -14.58 14.26 0.69
N ASP A 150 -14.11 14.78 1.83
CA ASP A 150 -14.78 15.87 2.54
C ASP A 150 -14.62 17.20 1.80
N ASP A 151 -13.41 17.50 1.37
CA ASP A 151 -13.06 18.74 0.68
C ASP A 151 -12.92 18.58 -0.85
N HIS A 152 -13.18 17.38 -1.36
CA HIS A 152 -13.07 17.03 -2.79
C HIS A 152 -11.69 17.32 -3.37
N LEU A 153 -10.64 16.94 -2.64
CA LEU A 153 -9.26 17.13 -3.03
C LEU A 153 -8.55 15.79 -3.29
N VAL A 154 -7.86 15.70 -4.41
CA VAL A 154 -6.84 14.67 -4.62
C VAL A 154 -5.47 15.31 -4.41
N MET A 155 -4.62 14.68 -3.62
CA MET A 155 -3.20 15.03 -3.49
C MET A 155 -2.37 14.04 -4.32
N TYR A 156 -1.39 14.55 -5.06
CA TYR A 156 -0.40 13.76 -5.80
C TYR A 156 1.01 14.19 -5.46
N ALA A 157 1.90 13.21 -5.29
CA ALA A 157 3.33 13.41 -5.13
C ALA A 157 4.05 13.53 -6.48
N SER A 158 5.06 14.39 -6.55
CA SER A 158 6.02 14.50 -7.64
C SER A 158 7.43 14.29 -7.07
N PRO A 159 7.84 13.00 -6.85
CA PRO A 159 9.07 12.68 -6.12
C PRO A 159 10.34 12.99 -6.90
N GLY A 160 10.30 12.92 -8.24
CA GLY A 160 11.45 13.13 -9.11
C GLY A 160 11.78 14.58 -9.42
N ASP A 161 10.97 15.52 -8.96
CA ASP A 161 11.22 16.95 -9.11
C ASP A 161 12.25 17.46 -8.09
N SER A 162 12.82 18.62 -8.32
CA SER A 162 13.79 19.22 -7.41
C SER A 162 13.42 20.69 -7.07
N PRO A 163 12.94 20.97 -5.85
CA PRO A 163 12.64 19.99 -4.79
C PRO A 163 11.43 19.11 -5.11
N PRO A 164 11.26 17.93 -4.49
CA PRO A 164 10.03 17.18 -4.54
C PRO A 164 8.85 18.02 -4.03
N PHE A 165 7.64 17.78 -4.54
CA PHE A 165 6.45 18.51 -4.09
C PHE A 165 5.18 17.67 -4.17
N VAL A 166 4.14 18.11 -3.49
CA VAL A 166 2.78 17.60 -3.71
C VAL A 166 1.92 18.65 -4.38
N THR A 167 0.98 18.18 -5.21
CA THR A 167 -0.05 19.02 -5.84
C THR A 167 -1.42 18.59 -5.35
N PHE A 168 -2.23 19.57 -4.93
CA PHE A 168 -3.64 19.38 -4.60
C PHE A 168 -4.50 19.74 -5.81
N ILE A 169 -5.41 18.84 -6.16
CA ILE A 169 -6.29 18.94 -7.32
C ILE A 169 -7.74 18.91 -6.82
N SER A 170 -8.54 19.91 -7.17
CA SER A 170 -9.97 19.88 -6.90
C SER A 170 -10.68 18.93 -7.88
N THR A 171 -11.40 17.94 -7.34
CA THR A 171 -12.18 17.01 -8.16
C THR A 171 -13.43 17.67 -8.76
N LEU A 172 -13.90 18.75 -8.17
CA LEU A 172 -15.05 19.51 -8.67
C LEU A 172 -14.70 20.32 -9.93
N THR A 173 -13.49 20.87 -9.99
CA THR A 173 -13.06 21.73 -11.12
C THR A 173 -12.06 21.03 -12.03
N GLN A 174 -11.51 19.88 -11.61
CA GLN A 174 -10.43 19.14 -12.27
C GLN A 174 -9.22 20.05 -12.57
N LYS A 175 -8.80 20.86 -11.60
CA LYS A 175 -7.67 21.76 -11.69
C LYS A 175 -6.79 21.68 -10.46
N ALA A 176 -5.49 21.86 -10.64
CA ALA A 176 -4.56 22.09 -9.54
C ALA A 176 -4.95 23.38 -8.82
N VAL A 177 -5.06 23.32 -7.49
CA VAL A 177 -5.48 24.44 -6.63
C VAL A 177 -4.38 24.90 -5.69
N ALA A 178 -3.45 24.02 -5.34
CA ALA A 178 -2.31 24.34 -4.48
C ALA A 178 -1.13 23.39 -4.75
N LYS A 179 0.07 23.83 -4.37
CA LYS A 179 1.30 23.02 -4.34
C LYS A 179 2.05 23.25 -3.04
N LEU A 180 2.71 22.21 -2.55
CA LEU A 180 3.59 22.28 -1.39
C LEU A 180 4.95 21.66 -1.74
N PRO A 181 6.04 22.48 -1.86
CA PRO A 181 7.38 21.96 -2.03
C PRO A 181 7.94 21.42 -0.71
N PHE A 182 8.67 20.31 -0.79
CA PHE A 182 9.38 19.68 0.32
C PHE A 182 10.88 19.97 0.21
N ASN A 183 11.26 21.18 0.62
CA ASN A 183 12.66 21.59 0.55
C ASN A 183 13.54 20.75 1.48
N GLY A 184 14.56 20.10 0.92
CA GLY A 184 15.48 19.23 1.67
C GLY A 184 14.98 17.78 1.85
N SER A 185 13.85 17.41 1.27
CA SER A 185 13.43 16.01 1.13
C SER A 185 14.25 15.31 0.05
N SER A 186 14.54 14.03 0.27
CA SER A 186 15.19 13.15 -0.71
C SER A 186 14.21 12.52 -1.69
N GLY A 187 12.92 12.45 -1.35
CA GLY A 187 11.83 11.91 -2.17
C GLY A 187 10.53 11.90 -1.39
N LEU A 188 9.43 11.64 -2.10
CA LEU A 188 8.09 11.47 -1.54
C LEU A 188 7.51 10.18 -2.09
N GLU A 189 6.76 9.47 -1.25
CA GLU A 189 6.14 8.20 -1.57
C GLU A 189 4.62 8.25 -1.28
N ALA A 190 4.02 7.11 -0.99
CA ALA A 190 2.59 6.95 -0.81
C ALA A 190 1.98 7.89 0.22
N CYS A 191 0.72 8.26 -0.02
CA CYS A 191 -0.08 9.04 0.90
C CYS A 191 -1.44 8.39 1.18
N THR A 192 -2.06 8.84 2.26
CA THR A 192 -3.44 8.51 2.60
C THR A 192 -4.14 9.71 3.24
N TYR A 193 -5.46 9.78 3.14
CA TYR A 193 -6.26 10.77 3.86
C TYR A 193 -6.83 10.17 5.15
N ASP A 194 -6.60 10.83 6.28
CA ASP A 194 -7.20 10.48 7.56
C ASP A 194 -8.46 11.32 7.81
N PRO A 195 -9.67 10.73 7.73
CA PRO A 195 -10.92 11.46 7.92
C PRO A 195 -11.15 11.89 9.36
N VAL A 196 -10.44 11.30 10.33
CA VAL A 196 -10.57 11.66 11.75
C VAL A 196 -9.82 12.97 12.06
N SER A 197 -8.58 13.08 11.63
CA SER A 197 -7.78 14.29 11.79
C SER A 197 -8.01 15.31 10.67
N LYS A 198 -8.74 14.94 9.59
CA LYS A 198 -8.92 15.71 8.36
C LYS A 198 -7.58 16.17 7.78
N SER A 199 -6.69 15.21 7.62
CA SER A 199 -5.33 15.47 7.18
C SER A 199 -4.87 14.44 6.16
N PHE A 200 -4.04 14.89 5.24
CA PHE A 200 -3.23 14.00 4.41
C PHE A 200 -2.00 13.56 5.21
N LEU A 201 -1.71 12.28 5.16
CA LEU A 201 -0.49 11.67 5.68
C LEU A 201 0.34 11.24 4.47
N ILE A 202 1.61 11.65 4.40
CA ILE A 202 2.50 11.32 3.29
C ILE A 202 3.85 10.83 3.78
N ASN A 203 4.35 9.76 3.20
CA ASN A 203 5.69 9.26 3.43
C ASN A 203 6.71 10.16 2.74
N ASN A 204 7.75 10.53 3.48
CA ASN A 204 8.87 11.32 3.04
C ASN A 204 10.14 10.48 3.25
N ASP A 205 10.90 10.23 2.17
CA ASP A 205 12.07 9.34 2.16
C ASP A 205 13.18 9.78 3.10
N GLY A 206 13.21 11.07 3.42
CA GLY A 206 14.14 11.60 4.40
C GLY A 206 14.42 13.08 4.26
N THR A 207 14.79 13.65 5.38
CA THR A 207 15.22 15.05 5.54
C THR A 207 16.53 15.08 6.32
N SER A 208 17.15 16.24 6.45
CA SER A 208 18.35 16.38 7.29
C SER A 208 18.09 16.04 8.77
N ALA A 209 16.85 16.18 9.24
CA ALA A 209 16.46 15.85 10.61
C ALA A 209 16.15 14.34 10.78
N ASN A 210 15.57 13.73 9.76
CA ASN A 210 15.16 12.32 9.75
C ASN A 210 15.65 11.66 8.45
N PRO A 211 16.95 11.35 8.33
CA PRO A 211 17.56 10.92 7.06
C PRO A 211 17.07 9.57 6.53
N ASP A 212 16.45 8.75 7.38
CA ASP A 212 15.94 7.42 7.03
C ASP A 212 14.41 7.42 6.91
N GLY A 213 13.78 8.59 6.84
CA GLY A 213 12.37 8.79 6.56
C GLY A 213 11.52 9.34 7.72
N GLU A 214 10.45 9.99 7.33
CA GLU A 214 9.43 10.53 8.23
C GLU A 214 8.03 10.42 7.62
N LEU A 215 7.01 10.45 8.48
CA LEU A 215 5.62 10.57 8.08
C LEU A 215 5.17 12.02 8.31
N ASP A 216 4.86 12.72 7.23
CA ASP A 216 4.42 14.11 7.27
C ASP A 216 2.91 14.22 7.27
N VAL A 217 2.39 15.19 8.04
CA VAL A 217 0.96 15.47 8.20
C VAL A 217 0.65 16.85 7.63
N ILE A 218 -0.29 16.92 6.68
CA ILE A 218 -0.75 18.15 6.05
C ILE A 218 -2.26 18.28 6.31
N THR A 219 -2.71 19.33 6.99
CA THR A 219 -4.15 19.52 7.20
C THR A 219 -4.86 19.85 5.88
N ALA A 220 -5.99 19.21 5.60
CA ALA A 220 -6.76 19.46 4.38
C ALA A 220 -7.18 20.94 4.27
N SER A 221 -7.57 21.57 5.38
CA SER A 221 -7.93 22.99 5.43
C SER A 221 -6.84 23.93 4.93
N SER A 222 -5.56 23.59 5.13
CA SER A 222 -4.45 24.41 4.61
C SER A 222 -4.35 24.34 3.07
N ALA A 223 -4.65 23.17 2.48
CA ALA A 223 -4.71 23.01 1.03
C ALA A 223 -5.93 23.71 0.43
N VAL A 224 -7.11 23.61 1.08
CA VAL A 224 -8.34 24.33 0.66
C VAL A 224 -8.12 25.84 0.60
N THR A 225 -7.41 26.40 1.57
CA THR A 225 -7.10 27.84 1.61
C THR A 225 -5.99 28.26 0.64
N GLY A 226 -5.40 27.30 -0.09
CA GLY A 226 -4.33 27.56 -1.06
C GLY A 226 -2.95 27.80 -0.44
N SER A 227 -2.77 27.48 0.84
CA SER A 227 -1.52 27.67 1.59
C SER A 227 -1.15 26.39 2.36
N PRO A 228 -0.98 25.23 1.67
CA PRO A 228 -0.67 23.98 2.33
C PRO A 228 0.67 24.04 3.07
N SER A 229 0.75 23.37 4.20
CA SER A 229 1.96 23.26 5.00
C SER A 229 1.98 21.96 5.79
N VAL A 230 3.18 21.43 6.01
CA VAL A 230 3.39 20.33 6.95
C VAL A 230 3.14 20.84 8.36
N SER A 231 2.20 20.21 9.05
CA SER A 231 1.79 20.58 10.42
C SER A 231 2.54 19.77 11.49
N LYS A 232 2.94 18.54 11.15
CA LYS A 232 3.70 17.61 11.98
C LYS A 232 4.55 16.71 11.11
N SER A 233 5.67 16.24 11.66
CA SER A 233 6.51 15.20 11.09
C SER A 233 6.83 14.16 12.16
N PHE A 234 6.66 12.88 11.85
CA PHE A 234 6.92 11.77 12.76
C PHE A 234 8.11 10.95 12.25
N PRO A 235 9.24 10.91 12.98
CA PRO A 235 10.40 10.11 12.58
C PRO A 235 10.08 8.62 12.51
N LEU A 236 10.55 7.94 11.46
CA LEU A 236 10.31 6.51 11.23
C LEU A 236 11.56 5.64 11.48
N GLY A 237 12.68 6.25 11.84
CA GLY A 237 13.94 5.53 11.99
C GLY A 237 14.36 4.88 10.68
N LYS A 238 15.02 3.71 10.74
CA LYS A 238 15.55 3.02 9.57
C LYS A 238 14.45 2.34 8.72
N CYS A 239 13.50 3.11 8.23
CA CYS A 239 12.36 2.61 7.46
C CYS A 239 12.56 2.78 5.95
N ALA A 240 12.99 3.95 5.47
CA ALA A 240 12.80 4.36 4.08
C ALA A 240 11.35 4.04 3.66
N PRO A 241 10.40 4.89 4.09
CA PRO A 241 8.97 4.58 3.99
C PRO A 241 8.51 4.63 2.54
N ALA A 242 7.71 3.64 2.11
CA ALA A 242 7.11 3.59 0.78
C ALA A 242 5.58 3.58 0.87
N GLY A 243 4.95 2.41 1.10
CA GLY A 243 3.50 2.30 1.19
C GLY A 243 2.93 2.78 2.53
N ILE A 244 1.67 3.23 2.49
CA ILE A 244 0.92 3.66 3.68
C ILE A 244 -0.54 3.24 3.58
N VAL A 245 -1.12 2.78 4.70
CA VAL A 245 -2.56 2.52 4.79
C VAL A 245 -3.09 2.73 6.20
N LEU A 246 -4.30 3.28 6.30
CA LEU A 246 -5.01 3.34 7.57
C LEU A 246 -5.52 1.95 7.96
N GLY A 247 -5.47 1.66 9.26
CA GLY A 247 -5.96 0.43 9.83
C GLY A 247 -6.96 0.64 10.97
N PRO A 248 -7.33 -0.44 11.70
CA PRO A 248 -8.19 -0.34 12.85
C PRO A 248 -7.48 0.36 14.02
N ASN A 249 -8.23 0.66 15.08
CA ASN A 249 -7.68 1.16 16.37
C ASN A 249 -6.79 2.40 16.27
N ASN A 250 -7.05 3.30 15.35
CA ASN A 250 -6.23 4.49 15.11
C ASN A 250 -4.85 4.19 14.51
N ASP A 251 -4.65 3.01 13.98
CA ASP A 251 -3.39 2.58 13.37
C ASP A 251 -3.19 3.19 11.97
N VAL A 252 -1.94 3.49 11.66
CA VAL A 252 -1.43 3.65 10.30
C VAL A 252 -0.26 2.70 10.11
N LEU A 253 -0.30 1.88 9.06
CA LEU A 253 0.77 0.97 8.72
C LEU A 253 1.64 1.59 7.63
N ILE A 254 2.96 1.53 7.82
CA ILE A 254 3.98 2.00 6.90
C ILE A 254 4.79 0.80 6.40
N GLY A 255 4.76 0.56 5.09
CA GLY A 255 5.67 -0.35 4.40
C GLY A 255 7.04 0.30 4.28
N CYS A 256 8.10 -0.44 4.61
CA CYS A 256 9.46 0.05 4.53
C CYS A 256 10.27 -0.71 3.47
N ASP A 257 11.05 0.02 2.68
CA ASP A 257 11.99 -0.53 1.68
C ASP A 257 13.41 0.01 1.93
N PRO A 258 14.05 -0.36 3.06
CA PRO A 258 15.30 0.23 3.50
C PRO A 258 16.47 -0.14 2.58
N PRO A 259 17.54 0.69 2.56
CA PRO A 259 18.74 0.41 1.80
C PRO A 259 19.46 -0.85 2.28
N ALA A 260 20.30 -1.43 1.39
CA ALA A 260 21.07 -2.64 1.70
C ALA A 260 21.92 -2.48 2.97
N GLY A 261 21.80 -3.46 3.88
CA GLY A 261 22.46 -3.49 5.18
C GLY A 261 21.55 -3.14 6.36
N ASP A 262 20.42 -2.50 6.13
CA ASP A 262 19.46 -2.18 7.19
C ASP A 262 18.44 -3.31 7.40
N PRO A 263 17.78 -3.38 8.58
CA PRO A 263 16.81 -4.41 8.88
C PRO A 263 15.53 -4.24 8.02
N LEU A 264 15.01 -5.35 7.49
CA LEU A 264 13.70 -5.37 6.86
C LEU A 264 12.61 -5.24 7.92
N ILE A 265 11.92 -4.12 7.93
CA ILE A 265 10.86 -3.81 8.90
C ILE A 265 9.60 -3.30 8.22
N THR A 266 8.50 -3.38 8.93
CA THR A 266 7.22 -2.71 8.67
C THR A 266 6.78 -2.07 9.98
N LEU A 267 6.30 -0.86 9.95
CA LEU A 267 5.90 -0.12 11.13
C LEU A 267 4.38 0.01 11.22
N ILE A 268 3.85 -0.04 12.43
CA ILE A 268 2.48 0.39 12.72
C ILE A 268 2.57 1.49 13.78
N LEU A 269 2.01 2.65 13.46
CA LEU A 269 2.00 3.82 14.32
C LEU A 269 0.57 4.15 14.76
N ASP A 270 0.45 4.81 15.91
CA ASP A 270 -0.74 5.59 16.23
C ASP A 270 -0.73 6.87 15.38
N ARG A 271 -1.71 7.04 14.49
CA ARG A 271 -1.73 8.12 13.49
C ARG A 271 -1.90 9.51 14.07
N ALA A 272 -2.38 9.64 15.32
CA ALA A 272 -2.55 10.95 15.96
C ALA A 272 -1.26 11.46 16.62
N SER A 273 -0.49 10.55 17.21
CA SER A 273 0.73 10.87 17.98
C SER A 273 2.03 10.51 17.25
N GLY A 274 1.99 9.68 16.21
CA GLY A 274 3.18 9.14 15.55
C GLY A 274 3.91 8.08 16.37
N ALA A 275 3.37 7.66 17.52
CA ALA A 275 4.01 6.66 18.37
C ALA A 275 4.02 5.29 17.69
N ILE A 276 5.19 4.67 17.55
CA ILE A 276 5.35 3.33 16.99
C ILE A 276 4.72 2.31 17.95
N GLN A 277 3.65 1.65 17.50
CA GLN A 277 2.91 0.63 18.23
C GLN A 277 3.47 -0.77 17.98
N ALA A 278 4.00 -1.01 16.79
CA ALA A 278 4.65 -2.25 16.43
C ALA A 278 5.73 -2.03 15.37
N SER A 279 6.81 -2.83 15.46
CA SER A 279 7.83 -2.98 14.43
C SER A 279 7.94 -4.47 14.11
N LEU A 280 7.65 -4.85 12.89
CA LEU A 280 7.54 -6.23 12.45
C LEU A 280 8.75 -6.60 11.58
N PRO A 281 9.33 -7.81 11.72
CA PRO A 281 10.50 -8.24 10.95
C PRO A 281 10.09 -8.71 9.53
N PHE A 282 9.57 -7.79 8.75
CA PHE A 282 9.14 -7.97 7.37
C PHE A 282 9.24 -6.62 6.65
N GLY A 283 9.90 -6.56 5.50
CA GLY A 283 10.14 -5.32 4.75
C GLY A 283 10.58 -5.61 3.32
N GLY A 284 11.10 -4.60 2.64
CA GLY A 284 11.28 -4.62 1.19
C GLY A 284 9.94 -4.39 0.49
N VAL A 285 9.05 -3.66 1.18
CA VAL A 285 7.64 -3.42 0.84
C VAL A 285 7.51 -2.06 0.19
N ASP A 286 6.80 -2.03 -0.92
CA ASP A 286 6.40 -0.79 -1.58
C ASP A 286 4.93 -0.49 -1.19
N GLN A 287 3.95 -0.96 -1.91
CA GLN A 287 2.54 -0.71 -1.61
C GLN A 287 1.98 -1.62 -0.51
N VAL A 288 1.01 -1.10 0.23
CA VAL A 288 0.31 -1.82 1.29
C VAL A 288 -1.19 -1.56 1.18
N ASN A 289 -2.01 -2.53 1.61
CA ASN A 289 -3.45 -2.32 1.67
C ASN A 289 -4.06 -3.07 2.87
N TYR A 290 -5.22 -2.60 3.32
CA TYR A 290 -5.95 -3.17 4.45
C TYR A 290 -7.34 -3.65 4.02
N ASP A 291 -7.68 -4.88 4.38
CA ASP A 291 -9.01 -5.44 4.18
C ASP A 291 -9.81 -5.42 5.49
N PRO A 292 -10.81 -4.55 5.62
CA PRO A 292 -11.64 -4.49 6.83
C PRO A 292 -12.49 -5.74 7.03
N ALA A 293 -12.83 -6.48 5.95
CA ALA A 293 -13.66 -7.69 6.04
C ALA A 293 -12.91 -8.87 6.65
N SER A 294 -11.63 -9.01 6.39
CA SER A 294 -10.77 -10.02 7.03
C SER A 294 -9.99 -9.49 8.22
N ASN A 295 -10.00 -8.17 8.44
CA ASN A 295 -9.15 -7.45 9.41
C ASN A 295 -7.66 -7.74 9.21
N ARG A 296 -7.18 -7.67 7.96
CA ARG A 296 -5.80 -8.00 7.60
C ARG A 296 -5.19 -6.93 6.71
N TYR A 297 -3.89 -6.70 6.90
CA TYR A 297 -3.06 -5.97 5.97
C TYR A 297 -2.35 -6.93 5.02
N PHE A 298 -2.15 -6.51 3.78
CA PHE A 298 -1.45 -7.24 2.72
C PHE A 298 -0.33 -6.37 2.16
N LEU A 299 0.89 -6.92 2.14
CA LEU A 299 2.13 -6.20 1.87
C LEU A 299 3.00 -7.01 0.89
N PRO A 300 2.88 -6.84 -0.43
CA PRO A 300 3.82 -7.47 -1.36
C PRO A 300 5.20 -6.80 -1.22
N ALA A 301 6.19 -7.61 -0.88
CA ALA A 301 7.57 -7.20 -0.64
C ALA A 301 8.47 -7.71 -1.76
N ARG A 302 8.66 -6.87 -2.79
CA ARG A 302 9.51 -7.19 -3.96
C ARG A 302 10.98 -7.39 -3.58
N HIS A 303 11.45 -6.72 -2.55
CA HIS A 303 12.84 -6.76 -2.09
C HIS A 303 13.03 -7.60 -0.81
N TYR A 304 12.05 -8.46 -0.47
CA TYR A 304 12.18 -9.35 0.67
C TYR A 304 13.37 -10.30 0.50
N VAL A 305 14.14 -10.47 1.58
CA VAL A 305 15.19 -11.47 1.74
C VAL A 305 15.00 -12.25 3.04
N THR A 306 15.33 -13.53 3.02
CA THR A 306 14.99 -14.46 4.11
C THR A 306 15.79 -14.24 5.39
N ASN A 307 16.97 -13.60 5.31
CA ASN A 307 17.80 -13.29 6.47
C ASN A 307 17.35 -12.06 7.27
N GLY A 308 16.33 -11.32 6.77
CA GLY A 308 15.77 -10.16 7.46
C GLY A 308 16.61 -8.88 7.36
N THR A 309 17.63 -8.86 6.51
CA THR A 309 18.46 -7.66 6.25
C THR A 309 18.35 -7.31 4.78
N ALA A 310 18.07 -6.06 4.47
CA ALA A 310 17.94 -5.58 3.10
C ALA A 310 19.23 -5.84 2.30
N ALA A 311 19.07 -6.18 1.04
CA ALA A 311 20.18 -6.53 0.14
C ALA A 311 20.00 -5.84 -1.21
N ALA A 312 21.09 -5.70 -1.98
CA ALA A 312 21.05 -5.13 -3.32
C ALA A 312 20.54 -6.13 -4.39
N SER A 313 20.43 -7.41 -4.06
CA SER A 313 19.99 -8.48 -4.96
C SER A 313 19.69 -9.77 -4.18
N GLY A 314 19.25 -10.82 -4.88
CA GLY A 314 18.94 -12.11 -4.26
C GLY A 314 17.58 -12.12 -3.56
N PHE A 315 16.64 -11.35 -4.07
CA PHE A 315 15.29 -11.23 -3.54
C PHE A 315 14.50 -12.53 -3.66
N SER A 316 13.63 -12.75 -2.69
CA SER A 316 12.66 -13.85 -2.64
C SER A 316 11.28 -13.27 -2.34
N PRO A 317 10.62 -12.65 -3.34
CA PRO A 317 9.43 -11.87 -3.13
C PRO A 317 8.34 -12.61 -2.36
N GLN A 318 7.77 -11.97 -1.36
CA GLN A 318 6.72 -12.49 -0.49
C GLN A 318 5.63 -11.44 -0.32
N MET A 319 4.40 -11.86 -0.14
CA MET A 319 3.34 -11.03 0.42
C MET A 319 3.23 -11.31 1.92
N GLY A 320 3.51 -10.32 2.74
CA GLY A 320 3.23 -10.34 4.18
C GLY A 320 1.74 -10.19 4.43
N VAL A 321 1.23 -10.93 5.42
CA VAL A 321 -0.14 -10.79 5.91
C VAL A 321 -0.11 -10.53 7.39
N ILE A 322 -0.61 -9.37 7.82
CA ILE A 322 -0.59 -8.92 9.21
C ILE A 322 -2.03 -8.84 9.73
N ASP A 323 -2.27 -9.35 10.92
CA ASP A 323 -3.55 -9.21 11.61
C ASP A 323 -3.72 -7.79 12.18
N GLY A 324 -4.84 -7.16 11.85
CA GLY A 324 -5.10 -5.77 12.24
C GLY A 324 -5.37 -5.60 13.74
N ALA A 325 -5.89 -6.61 14.42
CA ALA A 325 -6.20 -6.52 15.85
C ALA A 325 -4.96 -6.74 16.71
N SER A 326 -4.22 -7.82 16.44
CA SER A 326 -3.03 -8.21 17.21
C SER A 326 -1.75 -7.54 16.74
N ARG A 327 -1.74 -6.93 15.54
CA ARG A 327 -0.56 -6.40 14.87
C ARG A 327 0.55 -7.44 14.70
N GLN A 328 0.17 -8.73 14.48
CA GLN A 328 1.11 -9.83 14.30
C GLN A 328 1.24 -10.22 12.82
N LEU A 329 2.46 -10.49 12.38
CA LEU A 329 2.70 -11.10 11.08
C LEU A 329 2.20 -12.55 11.11
N LEU A 330 1.10 -12.83 10.38
CA LEU A 330 0.48 -14.13 10.33
C LEU A 330 1.15 -15.06 9.31
N PHE A 331 1.40 -14.54 8.11
CA PHE A 331 1.86 -15.33 6.96
C PHE A 331 2.84 -14.56 6.10
N LYS A 332 3.68 -15.32 5.39
CA LYS A 332 4.48 -14.90 4.24
C LYS A 332 4.10 -15.81 3.09
N ILE A 333 3.56 -15.23 2.02
CA ILE A 333 3.04 -15.95 0.85
C ILE A 333 3.92 -15.65 -0.35
N PRO A 334 4.50 -16.65 -1.04
CA PRO A 334 5.29 -16.40 -2.24
C PRO A 334 4.48 -15.66 -3.31
N VAL A 335 5.10 -14.64 -3.93
CA VAL A 335 4.55 -13.86 -5.04
C VAL A 335 5.55 -13.79 -6.20
N GLY A 336 5.13 -13.29 -7.35
CA GLY A 336 5.98 -13.16 -8.51
C GLY A 336 7.06 -12.08 -8.35
N THR A 337 8.05 -12.11 -9.25
CA THR A 337 9.14 -11.13 -9.29
C THR A 337 8.58 -9.72 -9.44
N GLY A 338 9.18 -8.74 -8.78
CA GLY A 338 8.79 -7.33 -8.88
C GLY A 338 7.39 -7.01 -8.35
N ALA A 339 6.73 -7.93 -7.63
CA ALA A 339 5.44 -7.69 -7.00
C ALA A 339 5.57 -6.60 -5.92
N HIS A 340 5.01 -5.42 -6.19
CA HIS A 340 5.14 -4.25 -5.32
C HIS A 340 3.81 -3.51 -5.09
N SER A 341 2.78 -3.82 -5.88
CA SER A 341 1.46 -3.20 -5.81
C SER A 341 0.42 -4.19 -5.29
N VAL A 342 -0.59 -3.69 -4.58
CA VAL A 342 -1.69 -4.50 -4.04
C VAL A 342 -2.99 -3.73 -3.99
N ALA A 343 -4.08 -4.36 -4.43
CA ALA A 343 -5.42 -3.85 -4.25
C ALA A 343 -6.37 -4.98 -3.81
N ILE A 344 -7.45 -4.63 -3.12
CA ILE A 344 -8.31 -5.61 -2.46
C ILE A 344 -9.77 -5.39 -2.85
N ASP A 345 -10.43 -6.45 -3.30
CA ASP A 345 -11.89 -6.53 -3.35
C ASP A 345 -12.40 -7.18 -2.04
N SER A 346 -12.69 -6.36 -1.05
CA SER A 346 -13.21 -6.81 0.25
C SER A 346 -14.57 -7.49 0.15
N VAL A 347 -15.38 -7.16 -0.88
CA VAL A 347 -16.70 -7.77 -1.11
C VAL A 347 -16.54 -9.23 -1.53
N ARG A 348 -15.54 -9.52 -2.38
CA ARG A 348 -15.24 -10.88 -2.87
C ARG A 348 -14.17 -11.59 -2.07
N GLY A 349 -13.50 -10.90 -1.17
CA GLY A 349 -12.38 -11.44 -0.41
C GLY A 349 -11.20 -11.80 -1.30
N GLN A 350 -10.84 -10.91 -2.22
CA GLN A 350 -9.77 -11.13 -3.20
C GLN A 350 -8.70 -10.05 -3.13
N VAL A 351 -7.44 -10.48 -3.26
CA VAL A 351 -6.24 -9.62 -3.24
C VAL A 351 -5.55 -9.72 -4.60
N TYR A 352 -5.37 -8.61 -5.26
CA TYR A 352 -4.74 -8.49 -6.58
C TYR A 352 -3.30 -8.02 -6.42
N VAL A 353 -2.34 -8.80 -6.96
CA VAL A 353 -0.91 -8.52 -6.87
C VAL A 353 -0.31 -8.69 -8.26
N PRO A 354 0.00 -7.60 -8.97
CA PRO A 354 0.67 -7.68 -10.26
C PRO A 354 2.13 -8.12 -10.08
N PHE A 355 2.70 -8.76 -11.11
CA PHE A 355 4.05 -9.33 -11.05
C PHE A 355 4.73 -9.39 -12.41
N GLN A 356 6.04 -9.36 -12.40
CA GLN A 356 6.93 -9.58 -13.54
C GLN A 356 7.20 -11.07 -13.77
N PRO A 357 7.57 -11.49 -14.99
CA PRO A 357 7.93 -12.87 -15.25
C PRO A 357 9.22 -13.29 -14.55
N GLY A 358 9.41 -14.60 -14.35
CA GLY A 358 10.67 -15.22 -13.99
C GLY A 358 10.74 -15.92 -12.64
N ALA A 359 9.79 -15.73 -11.73
CA ALA A 359 9.75 -16.50 -10.48
C ALA A 359 9.15 -17.89 -10.68
N ALA A 360 9.59 -18.88 -9.89
CA ALA A 360 9.01 -20.21 -9.87
C ALA A 360 7.51 -20.14 -9.50
N GLY A 361 6.64 -20.72 -10.32
CA GLY A 361 5.19 -20.60 -10.20
C GLY A 361 4.59 -19.35 -10.89
N PHE A 362 5.44 -18.40 -11.34
CA PHE A 362 5.05 -17.16 -11.98
C PHE A 362 5.89 -16.92 -13.26
N PRO A 363 5.83 -17.82 -14.25
CA PRO A 363 6.75 -17.78 -15.41
C PRO A 363 6.49 -16.61 -16.36
N ASN A 364 5.24 -16.16 -16.42
CA ASN A 364 4.81 -15.03 -17.27
C ASN A 364 4.42 -13.87 -16.38
N GLY A 365 4.58 -12.65 -16.83
CA GLY A 365 4.04 -11.48 -16.14
C GLY A 365 2.51 -11.47 -16.14
N GLY A 366 1.90 -10.75 -15.23
CA GLY A 366 0.45 -10.67 -15.09
C GLY A 366 -0.01 -10.21 -13.72
N ILE A 367 -1.21 -10.62 -13.32
CA ILE A 367 -1.82 -10.25 -12.04
C ILE A 367 -2.20 -11.53 -11.30
N SER A 368 -1.62 -11.76 -10.14
CA SER A 368 -2.03 -12.84 -9.23
C SER A 368 -3.24 -12.43 -8.41
N VAL A 369 -4.21 -13.32 -8.28
CA VAL A 369 -5.38 -13.14 -7.42
C VAL A 369 -5.30 -14.14 -6.27
N PHE A 370 -5.28 -13.66 -5.05
CA PHE A 370 -5.29 -14.47 -3.83
C PHE A 370 -6.61 -14.29 -3.10
N SER A 371 -6.98 -15.27 -2.25
CA SER A 371 -8.05 -15.07 -1.28
C SER A 371 -7.53 -14.19 -0.12
N THR A 372 -8.42 -13.49 0.60
CA THR A 372 -8.06 -12.77 1.84
C THR A 372 -7.90 -13.69 3.04
N ARG A 373 -8.40 -14.94 2.93
CA ARG A 373 -8.36 -15.99 3.98
C ARG A 373 -8.12 -17.36 3.36
#